data_98e067b1e6a5bc25eec0c53368a066d3
#
_entry.id   98e067b1e6a5bc25eec0c53368a066d3
#
_cell.length_a   1.000
_cell.length_b   1.000
_cell.length_c   1.000
_cell.angle_alpha   90.00
_cell.angle_beta   90.00
_cell.angle_gamma   90.00
#
_symmetry.space_group_name_H-M   'P 1'
#
loop_
_entity.id
_entity.type
_entity.pdbx_description
1 polymer ?
#
loop_
_entity_poly.entity_id
_entity_poly.type
_entity_poly.pdbx_seq_one_letter_code
_entity_poly.pdbx_strand_id
1 'polypeptide(L)'
;MKKIIISALISFGTLLSSVGLSFADELLVPHYTYRVGPFAANGTAVANGYTDYFLMLNERDGGIGGVKVNPEECETGYNAQKGVECYESYRGKNPLIVYPNSTGITLQVLQKAPEDEVPILTMGYGLSAAAKGETFPWAFNYPASYWSQMPSVLKY
;
A
#
# COMPACT_ATOMS: atom_id res chain seq x y z
N MET A 1 -60.88 53.07 13.93
CA MET A 1 -60.13 52.47 12.80
C MET A 1 -58.76 52.02 13.33
N LYS A 2 -58.61 50.72 13.62
CA LYS A 2 -57.40 50.16 14.20
C LYS A 2 -56.56 49.60 13.06
N LYS A 3 -55.34 50.13 12.89
CA LYS A 3 -54.39 49.65 11.95
C LYS A 3 -53.63 48.44 12.58
N ILE A 4 -53.78 47.26 12.03
CA ILE A 4 -53.05 46.06 12.40
C ILE A 4 -51.74 46.09 11.60
N ILE A 5 -50.60 46.21 12.30
CA ILE A 5 -49.29 46.09 11.74
C ILE A 5 -48.89 44.61 11.89
N ILE A 6 -48.83 43.91 10.78
CA ILE A 6 -48.35 42.54 10.75
C ILE A 6 -46.82 42.61 10.57
N SER A 7 -46.08 42.32 11.64
CA SER A 7 -44.64 42.15 11.59
C SER A 7 -44.33 40.74 11.09
N ALA A 8 -43.85 40.64 9.86
CA ALA A 8 -43.31 39.41 9.33
C ALA A 8 -41.90 39.19 9.91
N LEU A 9 -41.78 38.29 10.87
CA LEU A 9 -40.49 37.75 11.31
C LEU A 9 -39.95 36.81 10.23
N ILE A 10 -38.98 37.28 9.47
CA ILE A 10 -38.18 36.43 8.58
C ILE A 10 -37.17 35.66 9.44
N SER A 11 -37.50 34.42 9.76
CA SER A 11 -36.55 33.50 10.39
C SER A 11 -35.52 33.10 9.36
N PHE A 12 -34.35 33.72 9.38
CA PHE A 12 -33.19 33.33 8.61
C PHE A 12 -32.59 32.09 9.31
N GLY A 13 -33.10 30.92 8.94
CA GLY A 13 -32.55 29.65 9.37
C GLY A 13 -31.18 29.45 8.72
N THR A 14 -30.13 29.72 9.46
CA THR A 14 -28.76 29.27 9.09
C THR A 14 -28.72 27.77 9.07
N LEU A 15 -28.83 27.19 7.86
CA LEU A 15 -28.38 25.80 7.61
C LEU A 15 -26.86 25.79 7.85
N LEU A 16 -26.44 25.47 9.07
CA LEU A 16 -25.11 24.94 9.31
C LEU A 16 -25.08 23.56 8.68
N SER A 17 -24.71 23.49 7.40
CA SER A 17 -24.23 22.25 6.78
C SER A 17 -23.00 21.86 7.58
N SER A 18 -23.16 20.90 8.49
CA SER A 18 -22.04 20.18 9.08
C SER A 18 -21.34 19.47 7.92
N VAL A 19 -20.32 20.12 7.37
CA VAL A 19 -19.34 19.44 6.54
C VAL A 19 -18.70 18.45 7.49
N GLY A 20 -19.21 17.22 7.49
CA GLY A 20 -18.55 16.10 8.13
C GLY A 20 -17.19 16.03 7.49
N LEU A 21 -16.14 16.40 8.24
CA LEU A 21 -14.78 16.03 7.92
C LEU A 21 -14.75 14.50 7.94
N SER A 22 -15.07 13.88 6.81
CA SER A 22 -14.72 12.49 6.57
C SER A 22 -13.19 12.51 6.54
N PHE A 23 -12.58 12.11 7.65
CA PHE A 23 -11.17 11.73 7.61
C PHE A 23 -11.14 10.57 6.62
N ALA A 24 -10.54 10.78 5.47
CA ALA A 24 -10.26 9.69 4.56
C ALA A 24 -9.44 8.67 5.37
N ASP A 25 -9.89 7.41 5.36
CA ASP A 25 -9.13 6.34 5.98
C ASP A 25 -7.69 6.39 5.44
N GLU A 26 -6.70 6.15 6.30
CA GLU A 26 -5.31 6.13 5.88
C GLU A 26 -5.11 5.06 4.81
N LEU A 27 -4.21 5.32 3.86
CA LEU A 27 -3.86 4.36 2.82
C LEU A 27 -2.98 3.26 3.44
N LEU A 28 -3.54 2.10 3.67
CA LEU A 28 -2.82 0.96 4.23
C LEU A 28 -1.85 0.38 3.21
N VAL A 29 -0.57 0.33 3.58
CA VAL A 29 0.50 -0.23 2.75
C VAL A 29 1.29 -1.27 3.54
N PRO A 30 0.85 -2.54 3.56
CA PRO A 30 1.55 -3.62 4.23
C PRO A 30 2.88 -3.93 3.55
N HIS A 31 3.92 -4.03 4.37
CA HIS A 31 5.28 -4.29 3.97
C HIS A 31 5.81 -5.51 4.72
N TYR A 32 6.16 -6.55 3.97
CA TYR A 32 6.60 -7.81 4.55
C TYR A 32 8.10 -7.75 4.79
N THR A 33 8.47 -7.70 6.05
CA THR A 33 9.85 -7.51 6.47
C THR A 33 10.55 -8.83 6.77
N TYR A 34 11.87 -8.78 6.85
CA TYR A 34 12.72 -9.83 7.37
C TYR A 34 13.85 -9.20 8.19
N ARG A 35 13.46 -8.63 9.35
CA ARG A 35 14.37 -8.04 10.32
C ARG A 35 15.11 -9.08 11.15
N VAL A 36 14.67 -10.34 11.06
CA VAL A 36 15.29 -11.50 11.67
C VAL A 36 15.66 -12.55 10.63
N GLY A 37 16.51 -13.52 11.00
CA GLY A 37 16.94 -14.59 10.11
C GLY A 37 18.19 -14.26 9.31
N PRO A 38 18.57 -15.14 8.33
CA PRO A 38 19.87 -15.06 7.65
C PRO A 38 20.07 -13.82 6.78
N PHE A 39 18.98 -13.17 6.37
CA PHE A 39 19.00 -11.99 5.51
C PHE A 39 18.68 -10.67 6.25
N ALA A 40 18.63 -10.70 7.59
CA ALA A 40 18.22 -9.58 8.42
C ALA A 40 19.00 -8.28 8.18
N ALA A 41 20.29 -8.37 7.88
CA ALA A 41 21.11 -7.19 7.61
C ALA A 41 20.56 -6.36 6.44
N ASN A 42 20.18 -7.02 5.34
CA ASN A 42 19.56 -6.35 4.20
C ASN A 42 18.10 -5.99 4.48
N GLY A 43 17.34 -6.92 5.09
CA GLY A 43 15.92 -6.74 5.40
C GLY A 43 15.65 -5.56 6.30
N THR A 44 16.46 -5.36 7.33
CA THR A 44 16.34 -4.22 8.24
C THR A 44 16.57 -2.89 7.53
N ALA A 45 17.58 -2.81 6.67
CA ALA A 45 17.86 -1.59 5.92
C ALA A 45 16.73 -1.24 4.94
N VAL A 46 16.21 -2.23 4.21
CA VAL A 46 15.06 -2.06 3.29
C VAL A 46 13.81 -1.65 4.06
N ALA A 47 13.51 -2.31 5.18
CA ALA A 47 12.35 -2.01 6.01
C ALA A 47 12.39 -0.57 6.53
N ASN A 48 13.53 -0.12 7.05
CA ASN A 48 13.71 1.26 7.52
C ASN A 48 13.47 2.26 6.38
N GLY A 49 14.16 2.08 5.24
CA GLY A 49 14.02 3.01 4.11
C GLY A 49 12.60 3.09 3.56
N TYR A 50 11.88 1.98 3.56
CA TYR A 50 10.48 1.93 3.13
C TYR A 50 9.57 2.70 4.10
N THR A 51 9.67 2.42 5.39
CA THR A 51 8.89 3.08 6.43
C THR A 51 9.21 4.57 6.50
N ASP A 52 10.49 4.92 6.54
CA ASP A 52 10.96 6.31 6.61
C ASP A 52 10.49 7.14 5.41
N TYR A 53 10.46 6.54 4.20
CA TYR A 53 9.97 7.22 3.01
C TYR A 53 8.48 7.61 3.14
N PHE A 54 7.62 6.71 3.58
CA PHE A 54 6.20 7.02 3.75
C PHE A 54 5.94 7.99 4.90
N LEU A 55 6.69 7.88 6.00
CA LEU A 55 6.60 8.87 7.09
C LEU A 55 7.03 10.26 6.60
N MET A 56 8.14 10.34 5.86
CA MET A 56 8.57 11.59 5.23
C MET A 56 7.50 12.15 4.28
N LEU A 57 6.91 11.31 3.43
CA LEU A 57 5.84 11.70 2.50
C LEU A 57 4.63 12.26 3.24
N ASN A 58 4.25 11.63 4.35
CA ASN A 58 3.17 12.09 5.21
C ASN A 58 3.45 13.47 5.83
N GLU A 59 4.69 13.68 6.29
CA GLU A 59 5.08 14.96 6.92
C GLU A 59 5.28 16.08 5.90
N ARG A 60 5.95 15.77 4.78
CA ARG A 60 6.31 16.78 3.77
C ARG A 60 5.12 17.15 2.88
N ASP A 61 4.36 16.16 2.41
CA ASP A 61 3.38 16.31 1.34
C ASP A 61 1.93 16.07 1.83
N GLY A 62 1.73 15.70 3.09
CA GLY A 62 0.42 15.34 3.63
C GLY A 62 -0.09 13.98 3.15
N GLY A 63 0.81 13.11 2.68
CA GLY A 63 0.49 11.81 2.13
C GLY A 63 0.31 11.80 0.61
N ILE A 64 -0.48 10.88 0.10
CA ILE A 64 -0.78 10.73 -1.33
C ILE A 64 -2.14 11.34 -1.61
N GLY A 65 -2.18 12.39 -2.43
CA GLY A 65 -3.43 13.09 -2.72
C GLY A 65 -4.10 13.71 -1.49
N GLY A 66 -3.34 14.04 -0.45
CA GLY A 66 -3.85 14.58 0.82
C GLY A 66 -4.33 13.51 1.81
N VAL A 67 -4.14 12.23 1.50
CA VAL A 67 -4.47 11.11 2.39
C VAL A 67 -3.18 10.51 2.95
N LYS A 68 -3.10 10.40 4.26
CA LYS A 68 -1.92 9.80 4.93
C LYS A 68 -1.75 8.34 4.54
N VAL A 69 -0.49 7.91 4.43
CA VAL A 69 -0.12 6.52 4.19
C VAL A 69 0.21 5.86 5.53
N ASN A 70 -0.33 4.69 5.78
CA ASN A 70 -0.01 3.85 6.93
C ASN A 70 0.86 2.66 6.49
N PRO A 71 2.19 2.73 6.64
CA PRO A 71 3.10 1.64 6.33
C PRO A 71 3.13 0.65 7.51
N GLU A 72 2.39 -0.44 7.41
CA GLU A 72 2.42 -1.49 8.41
C GLU A 72 3.43 -2.58 8.06
N GLU A 73 4.23 -3.00 9.05
CA GLU A 73 5.18 -4.08 8.86
C GLU A 73 4.60 -5.43 9.29
N CYS A 74 4.85 -6.46 8.47
CA CYS A 74 4.60 -7.84 8.83
C CYS A 74 5.91 -8.64 8.75
N GLU A 75 6.40 -9.11 9.89
CA GLU A 75 7.68 -9.80 9.98
C GLU A 75 7.59 -11.25 9.50
N THR A 76 8.32 -11.57 8.45
CA THR A 76 8.30 -12.89 7.83
C THR A 76 9.55 -13.72 8.10
N GLY A 77 10.66 -13.11 8.51
CA GLY A 77 11.96 -13.78 8.59
C GLY A 77 12.42 -14.37 7.25
N TYR A 78 11.93 -13.83 6.12
CA TYR A 78 12.13 -14.35 4.76
C TYR A 78 11.50 -15.74 4.54
N ASN A 79 10.51 -16.14 5.34
CA ASN A 79 9.82 -17.41 5.27
C ASN A 79 8.53 -17.29 4.44
N ALA A 80 8.36 -18.17 3.46
CA ALA A 80 7.23 -18.13 2.54
C ALA A 80 5.88 -18.35 3.23
N GLN A 81 5.82 -19.27 4.20
CA GLN A 81 4.59 -19.55 4.94
C GLN A 81 4.14 -18.35 5.76
N LYS A 82 5.06 -17.70 6.48
CA LYS A 82 4.76 -16.46 7.21
C LYS A 82 4.34 -15.33 6.26
N GLY A 83 4.94 -15.27 5.07
CA GLY A 83 4.52 -14.32 4.04
C GLY A 83 3.08 -14.53 3.57
N VAL A 84 2.64 -15.77 3.44
CA VAL A 84 1.23 -16.09 3.17
C VAL A 84 0.32 -15.67 4.33
N GLU A 85 0.73 -15.93 5.57
CA GLU A 85 0.00 -15.50 6.77
C GLU A 85 -0.14 -13.97 6.82
N CYS A 86 0.93 -13.23 6.48
CA CYS A 86 0.86 -11.78 6.33
C CYS A 86 -0.17 -11.38 5.27
N TYR A 87 -0.12 -11.99 4.09
CA TYR A 87 -1.07 -11.70 3.02
C TYR A 87 -2.53 -11.91 3.45
N GLU A 88 -2.83 -13.06 4.04
CA GLU A 88 -4.17 -13.38 4.53
C GLU A 88 -4.67 -12.39 5.62
N SER A 89 -3.76 -11.85 6.42
CA SER A 89 -4.10 -10.86 7.46
C SER A 89 -4.46 -9.49 6.91
N TYR A 90 -3.99 -9.16 5.71
CA TYR A 90 -4.18 -7.82 5.10
C TYR A 90 -5.15 -7.79 3.92
N ARG A 91 -5.30 -8.86 3.14
CA ARG A 91 -6.10 -8.87 1.91
C ARG A 91 -7.53 -8.35 2.08
N GLY A 92 -8.15 -8.60 3.23
CA GLY A 92 -9.51 -8.14 3.55
C GLY A 92 -9.60 -6.74 4.14
N LYS A 93 -8.47 -6.04 4.33
CA LYS A 93 -8.42 -4.68 4.89
C LYS A 93 -8.31 -3.58 3.83
N ASN A 94 -8.55 -3.92 2.57
CA ASN A 94 -8.45 -3.00 1.43
C ASN A 94 -7.08 -2.27 1.36
N PRO A 95 -5.96 -2.98 1.36
CA PRO A 95 -4.66 -2.35 1.25
C PRO A 95 -4.51 -1.67 -0.11
N LEU A 96 -3.89 -0.48 -0.13
CA LEU A 96 -3.56 0.21 -1.38
C LEU A 96 -2.67 -0.67 -2.25
N ILE A 97 -1.73 -1.35 -1.63
CA ILE A 97 -0.74 -2.23 -2.25
C ILE A 97 -0.12 -3.10 -1.15
N VAL A 98 0.26 -4.32 -1.46
CA VAL A 98 1.10 -5.15 -0.58
C VAL A 98 2.51 -5.28 -1.16
N TYR A 99 3.51 -5.34 -0.28
CA TYR A 99 4.91 -5.42 -0.66
C TYR A 99 5.59 -6.66 -0.05
N PRO A 100 5.58 -7.81 -0.77
CA PRO A 100 6.09 -9.08 -0.24
C PRO A 100 7.60 -9.12 0.01
N ASN A 101 8.37 -8.28 -0.65
CA ASN A 101 9.83 -8.16 -0.53
C ASN A 101 10.62 -9.49 -0.58
N SER A 102 10.09 -10.49 -1.29
CA SER A 102 10.68 -11.81 -1.49
C SER A 102 10.10 -12.49 -2.72
N THR A 103 10.96 -13.07 -3.56
CA THR A 103 10.51 -13.89 -4.71
C THR A 103 9.66 -15.08 -4.27
N GLY A 104 10.07 -15.76 -3.20
CA GLY A 104 9.37 -16.94 -2.69
C GLY A 104 7.99 -16.60 -2.14
N ILE A 105 7.84 -15.48 -1.43
CA ILE A 105 6.55 -15.00 -0.92
C ILE A 105 5.67 -14.54 -2.09
N THR A 106 6.22 -13.74 -3.00
CA THR A 106 5.50 -13.27 -4.19
C THR A 106 4.87 -14.42 -4.96
N LEU A 107 5.64 -15.50 -5.19
CA LEU A 107 5.17 -16.69 -5.91
C LEU A 107 3.94 -17.33 -5.24
N GLN A 108 3.88 -17.34 -3.91
CA GLN A 108 2.78 -17.94 -3.16
C GLN A 108 1.49 -17.12 -3.20
N VAL A 109 1.60 -15.80 -3.30
CA VAL A 109 0.44 -14.89 -3.23
C VAL A 109 0.00 -14.37 -4.61
N LEU A 110 0.84 -14.54 -5.63
CA LEU A 110 0.66 -14.00 -6.97
C LEU A 110 -0.70 -14.36 -7.61
N GLN A 111 -1.16 -15.60 -7.43
CA GLN A 111 -2.41 -16.08 -8.01
C GLN A 111 -3.65 -15.62 -7.22
N LYS A 112 -3.49 -15.27 -5.96
CA LYS A 112 -4.58 -14.78 -5.10
C LYS A 112 -4.89 -13.30 -5.37
N ALA A 113 -3.91 -12.54 -5.77
CA ALA A 113 -4.02 -11.10 -5.95
C ALA A 113 -5.17 -10.66 -6.89
N PRO A 114 -5.42 -11.31 -8.03
CA PRO A 114 -6.56 -10.97 -8.89
C PRO A 114 -7.92 -11.28 -8.26
N GLU A 115 -8.02 -12.35 -7.47
CA GLU A 115 -9.26 -12.75 -6.79
C GLU A 115 -9.60 -11.79 -5.65
N ASP A 116 -8.57 -11.30 -4.96
CA ASP A 116 -8.70 -10.39 -3.83
C ASP A 116 -8.67 -8.91 -4.26
N GLU A 117 -8.39 -8.61 -5.53
CA GLU A 117 -8.20 -7.27 -6.08
C GLU A 117 -7.12 -6.46 -5.32
N VAL A 118 -6.06 -7.15 -4.88
CA VAL A 118 -4.95 -6.56 -4.11
C VAL A 118 -3.71 -6.40 -4.99
N PRO A 119 -3.27 -5.17 -5.28
CA PRO A 119 -2.04 -4.94 -6.04
C PRO A 119 -0.81 -5.43 -5.28
N ILE A 120 0.07 -6.15 -5.96
CA ILE A 120 1.36 -6.60 -5.43
C ILE A 120 2.48 -5.80 -6.08
N LEU A 121 3.18 -4.99 -5.31
CA LEU A 121 4.44 -4.39 -5.72
C LEU A 121 5.58 -5.26 -5.21
N THR A 122 6.36 -5.87 -6.11
CA THR A 122 7.33 -6.87 -5.71
C THR A 122 8.75 -6.58 -6.20
N MET A 123 9.71 -6.87 -5.34
CA MET A 123 11.12 -7.04 -5.69
C MET A 123 11.44 -8.52 -5.95
N GLY A 124 10.46 -9.30 -6.37
CA GLY A 124 10.61 -10.71 -6.73
C GLY A 124 11.47 -10.90 -7.99
N TYR A 125 12.72 -10.50 -7.95
CA TYR A 125 13.63 -10.45 -9.11
C TYR A 125 13.80 -11.78 -9.82
N GLY A 126 13.69 -12.89 -9.10
CA GLY A 126 13.74 -14.23 -9.67
C GLY A 126 12.46 -14.65 -10.39
N LEU A 127 11.37 -13.92 -10.25
CA LEU A 127 10.06 -14.24 -10.82
C LEU A 127 9.76 -13.36 -12.03
N SER A 128 10.47 -13.59 -13.14
CA SER A 128 10.24 -12.84 -14.39
C SER A 128 8.83 -13.01 -14.96
N ALA A 129 8.15 -14.12 -14.63
CA ALA A 129 6.76 -14.36 -15.04
C ALA A 129 5.80 -13.29 -14.49
N ALA A 130 6.07 -12.72 -13.31
CA ALA A 130 5.26 -11.64 -12.74
C ALA A 130 5.25 -10.36 -13.60
N ALA A 131 6.20 -10.20 -14.51
CA ALA A 131 6.24 -9.08 -15.46
C ALA A 131 5.23 -9.23 -16.63
N LYS A 132 4.60 -10.41 -16.79
CA LYS A 132 3.55 -10.61 -17.79
C LYS A 132 2.20 -10.08 -17.28
N GLY A 133 1.92 -8.80 -17.54
CA GLY A 133 0.68 -8.16 -17.11
C GLY A 133 -0.60 -8.82 -17.64
N GLU A 134 -0.56 -9.45 -18.82
CA GLU A 134 -1.70 -10.22 -19.35
C GLU A 134 -2.06 -11.44 -18.49
N THR A 135 -1.06 -12.06 -17.85
CA THR A 135 -1.25 -13.25 -17.00
C THR A 135 -1.44 -12.85 -15.53
N PHE A 136 -0.73 -11.81 -15.09
CA PHE A 136 -0.70 -11.35 -13.70
C PHE A 136 -0.98 -9.84 -13.63
N PRO A 137 -2.21 -9.40 -13.92
CA PRO A 137 -2.53 -7.97 -14.03
C PRO A 137 -2.41 -7.19 -12.72
N TRP A 138 -2.36 -7.89 -11.57
CA TRP A 138 -2.23 -7.31 -10.25
C TRP A 138 -0.81 -7.35 -9.69
N ALA A 139 0.17 -7.78 -10.48
CA ALA A 139 1.57 -7.85 -10.05
C ALA A 139 2.43 -6.83 -10.79
N PHE A 140 3.17 -6.04 -10.02
CA PHE A 140 4.06 -4.99 -10.49
C PHE A 140 5.48 -5.29 -10.03
N ASN A 141 6.32 -5.81 -10.93
CA ASN A 141 7.71 -6.14 -10.63
C ASN A 141 8.64 -4.98 -10.98
N TYR A 142 9.41 -4.50 -10.01
CA TYR A 142 10.33 -3.38 -10.18
C TYR A 142 11.64 -3.59 -9.41
N PRO A 143 12.72 -2.89 -9.73
CA PRO A 143 12.91 -2.08 -10.95
C PRO A 143 13.20 -2.96 -12.15
N ALA A 144 13.59 -4.22 -11.95
CA ALA A 144 14.00 -5.17 -12.98
C ALA A 144 13.94 -6.60 -12.46
N SER A 145 13.93 -7.58 -13.36
CA SER A 145 14.13 -9.00 -13.01
C SER A 145 15.61 -9.38 -13.14
N TYR A 146 16.00 -10.52 -12.56
CA TYR A 146 17.35 -11.07 -12.79
C TYR A 146 17.62 -11.31 -14.28
N TRP A 147 16.61 -11.69 -15.04
CA TRP A 147 16.73 -11.88 -16.49
C TRP A 147 17.07 -10.60 -17.23
N SER A 148 16.51 -9.46 -16.83
CA SER A 148 16.85 -8.18 -17.45
C SER A 148 18.21 -7.63 -17.00
N GLN A 149 18.73 -8.08 -15.86
CA GLN A 149 20.04 -7.69 -15.35
C GLN A 149 21.18 -8.50 -15.97
N MET A 150 20.96 -9.79 -16.27
CA MET A 150 22.01 -10.70 -16.80
C MET A 150 22.69 -10.21 -18.08
N PRO A 151 22.01 -9.65 -19.09
CA PRO A 151 22.66 -9.11 -20.27
C PRO A 151 23.67 -8.00 -19.98
N SER A 152 23.45 -7.23 -18.91
CA SER A 152 24.39 -6.18 -18.50
C SER A 152 25.70 -6.76 -17.97
N VAL A 153 25.61 -7.90 -17.25
CA VAL A 153 26.81 -8.60 -16.73
C VAL A 153 27.59 -9.27 -17.87
N LEU A 154 26.90 -9.82 -18.87
CA LEU A 154 27.53 -10.53 -20.00
C LEU A 154 28.19 -9.59 -21.02
N LYS A 155 27.93 -8.28 -20.95
CA LYS A 155 28.54 -7.27 -21.83
C LYS A 155 29.89 -6.76 -21.33
N TYR A 156 30.29 -7.11 -20.12
CA TYR A 156 31.57 -6.79 -19.51
C TYR A 156 32.48 -8.02 -19.51
#